data_5b90bed2ed3d6be9c17432d95a1d5d0a
#
_entry.id   5b90bed2ed3d6be9c17432d95a1d5d0a
#
_cell.length_a   1.000
_cell.length_b   1.000
_cell.length_c   1.000
_cell.angle_alpha   90.00
_cell.angle_beta   90.00
_cell.angle_gamma   90.00
#
_symmetry.space_group_name_H-M   'P 1'
#
loop_
_entity.id
_entity.type
_entity.pdbx_description
1 polymer ?
#
loop_
_entity_poly.entity_id
_entity_poly.type
_entity_poly.pdbx_seq_one_letter_code
_entity_poly.pdbx_strand_id
1 'polypeptide(L)'
;MKKILFVLVLLCLSTSLAFPGISLKLTGGMTYFLDNDYIRGFQGLYNLYLDSYPGVTGKFKPPRLGLDFGGEIAIPIREDLAVGFGVAYLRCTRESEFGYQWNSFSSQDSLKYAIRMIPLTVNIHYSVPAGPRLKADWFVGAGFYMMKFDPDWSVATNFFSYHSEQTFHADKSNLGIQGGLGLEFEVSSQIALVFEASGRYIRFSDLRGDLTEKTSTLNASWENKTSNAYFWFYGRNENNAPYAQVGFSETKPSENEYSSIRKGSLDLSGIAAAIGLKISF
;
A
#
# COMPACT_ATOMS: atom_id res chain seq x y z
N MET A 1 19.08 -9.56 6.17
CA MET A 1 18.58 -8.21 6.47
C MET A 1 19.24 -7.55 7.69
N LYS A 2 19.24 -8.16 8.90
CA LYS A 2 19.83 -7.54 10.11
C LYS A 2 21.31 -7.15 9.93
N LYS A 3 22.13 -7.97 9.25
CA LYS A 3 23.57 -7.68 9.02
C LYS A 3 23.81 -6.52 8.05
N ILE A 4 22.93 -6.33 7.04
CA ILE A 4 23.04 -5.23 6.07
C ILE A 4 22.67 -3.90 6.74
N LEU A 5 21.64 -3.88 7.59
CA LEU A 5 21.26 -2.71 8.36
C LEU A 5 22.39 -2.28 9.31
N PHE A 6 23.04 -3.25 9.98
CA PHE A 6 24.16 -2.99 10.89
C PHE A 6 25.38 -2.41 10.15
N VAL A 7 25.70 -2.94 8.97
CA VAL A 7 26.79 -2.42 8.12
C VAL A 7 26.49 -1.01 7.62
N LEU A 8 25.23 -0.74 7.20
CA LEU A 8 24.81 0.60 6.79
C LEU A 8 24.93 1.63 7.94
N VAL A 9 24.50 1.26 9.14
CA VAL A 9 24.62 2.11 10.34
C VAL A 9 26.10 2.36 10.68
N LEU A 10 26.96 1.36 10.60
CA LEU A 10 28.40 1.49 10.83
C LEU A 10 29.09 2.36 9.76
N LEU A 11 28.68 2.22 8.50
CA LEU A 11 29.17 3.07 7.40
C LEU A 11 28.73 4.54 7.60
N CYS A 12 27.49 4.77 8.00
CA CYS A 12 26.99 6.11 8.34
C CYS A 12 27.75 6.73 9.51
N LEU A 13 28.04 5.95 10.56
CA LEU A 13 28.84 6.42 11.71
C LEU A 13 30.29 6.73 11.34
N SER A 14 30.90 5.99 10.42
CA SER A 14 32.28 6.23 9.99
C SER A 14 32.42 7.43 9.04
N THR A 15 31.41 7.72 8.21
CA THR A 15 31.39 8.87 7.31
C THR A 15 31.05 10.18 8.04
N SER A 16 30.35 10.11 9.17
CA SER A 16 29.98 11.30 9.98
C SER A 16 31.18 12.03 10.56
N LEU A 17 32.31 11.34 10.80
CA LEU A 17 33.56 11.94 11.25
C LEU A 17 34.28 12.78 10.17
N ALA A 18 33.94 12.59 8.90
CA ALA A 18 34.60 13.24 7.77
C ALA A 18 33.81 14.45 7.19
N PHE A 19 32.52 14.59 7.49
CA PHE A 19 31.65 15.60 6.93
C PHE A 19 30.76 16.23 8.01
N PRO A 20 31.17 17.33 8.64
CA PRO A 20 30.33 18.00 9.64
C PRO A 20 29.03 18.50 9.00
N GLY A 21 27.93 18.29 9.71
CA GLY A 21 26.60 18.75 9.30
C GLY A 21 25.70 17.66 8.65
N ILE A 22 26.20 16.46 8.40
CA ILE A 22 25.33 15.35 7.98
C ILE A 22 24.37 15.01 9.12
N SER A 23 23.13 14.69 8.78
CA SER A 23 22.15 14.19 9.75
C SER A 23 21.50 12.90 9.30
N LEU A 24 21.15 12.07 10.29
CA LEU A 24 20.35 10.86 10.13
C LEU A 24 18.99 11.07 10.77
N LYS A 25 17.92 10.95 9.98
CA LYS A 25 16.54 11.01 10.43
C LYS A 25 15.96 9.59 10.43
N LEU A 26 15.34 9.16 11.53
CA LEU A 26 14.62 7.91 11.67
C LEU A 26 13.17 8.22 12.02
N THR A 27 12.22 7.68 11.26
CA THR A 27 10.81 7.98 11.42
C THR A 27 9.97 6.70 11.50
N GLY A 28 8.87 6.79 12.23
CA GLY A 28 7.80 5.79 12.24
C GLY A 28 6.45 6.47 12.21
N GLY A 29 5.52 5.95 11.45
CA GLY A 29 4.25 6.62 11.24
C GLY A 29 3.18 5.76 10.61
N MET A 30 2.15 6.43 10.18
CA MET A 30 0.99 5.84 9.52
C MET A 30 0.71 6.56 8.20
N THR A 31 0.36 5.78 7.20
CA THR A 31 -0.06 6.29 5.90
C THR A 31 -1.53 5.97 5.66
N TYR A 32 -2.31 6.95 5.25
CA TYR A 32 -3.67 6.78 4.76
C TYR A 32 -3.65 6.80 3.22
N PHE A 33 -4.06 5.68 2.61
CA PHE A 33 -4.14 5.53 1.16
C PHE A 33 -5.47 6.04 0.62
N LEU A 34 -5.42 6.64 -0.57
CA LEU A 34 -6.60 6.99 -1.34
C LEU A 34 -7.27 5.74 -1.94
N ASP A 35 -8.43 5.93 -2.55
CA ASP A 35 -9.15 4.84 -3.22
C ASP A 35 -8.39 4.34 -4.45
N ASN A 36 -8.37 3.03 -4.61
CA ASN A 36 -7.80 2.34 -5.77
C ASN A 36 -8.79 1.32 -6.34
N ASP A 37 -8.44 0.71 -7.47
CA ASP A 37 -9.32 -0.24 -8.16
C ASP A 37 -9.67 -1.47 -7.31
N TYR A 38 -8.75 -1.96 -6.50
CA TYR A 38 -9.01 -3.08 -5.58
C TYR A 38 -10.10 -2.71 -4.56
N ILE A 39 -9.96 -1.55 -3.92
CA ILE A 39 -10.95 -1.06 -2.94
C ILE A 39 -12.31 -0.86 -3.60
N ARG A 40 -12.32 -0.19 -4.77
CA ARG A 40 -13.56 0.08 -5.50
C ARG A 40 -14.26 -1.20 -5.97
N GLY A 41 -13.50 -2.18 -6.46
CA GLY A 41 -14.05 -3.43 -6.96
C GLY A 41 -14.69 -4.28 -5.86
N PHE A 42 -14.03 -4.46 -4.72
CA PHE A 42 -14.60 -5.22 -3.61
C PHE A 42 -15.69 -4.44 -2.85
N GLN A 43 -15.62 -3.12 -2.82
CA GLN A 43 -16.74 -2.30 -2.34
C GLN A 43 -17.96 -2.46 -3.26
N GLY A 44 -17.75 -2.52 -4.57
CA GLY A 44 -18.80 -2.77 -5.54
C GLY A 44 -19.43 -4.15 -5.39
N LEU A 45 -18.61 -5.20 -5.16
CA LEU A 45 -19.12 -6.54 -4.85
C LEU A 45 -19.95 -6.58 -3.55
N TYR A 46 -19.47 -5.92 -2.51
CA TYR A 46 -20.20 -5.81 -1.25
C TYR A 46 -21.53 -5.05 -1.42
N ASN A 47 -21.56 -3.96 -2.18
CA ASN A 47 -22.77 -3.21 -2.49
C ASN A 47 -23.76 -4.04 -3.31
N LEU A 48 -23.27 -4.82 -4.28
CA LEU A 48 -24.09 -5.77 -5.03
C LEU A 48 -24.81 -6.73 -4.09
N TYR A 49 -24.13 -7.26 -3.06
CA TYR A 49 -24.76 -8.13 -2.08
C TYR A 49 -25.84 -7.40 -1.27
N LEU A 50 -25.56 -6.17 -0.82
CA LEU A 50 -26.54 -5.36 -0.08
C LEU A 50 -27.80 -5.09 -0.86
N ASP A 51 -27.69 -4.85 -2.17
CA ASP A 51 -28.81 -4.51 -3.03
C ASP A 51 -29.57 -5.74 -3.55
N SER A 52 -28.90 -6.88 -3.63
CA SER A 52 -29.49 -8.10 -4.23
C SER A 52 -30.00 -9.12 -3.21
N TYR A 53 -29.52 -9.11 -1.97
CA TYR A 53 -29.84 -10.13 -0.98
C TYR A 53 -30.24 -9.53 0.38
N PRO A 54 -31.33 -9.99 0.99
CA PRO A 54 -31.83 -9.42 2.25
C PRO A 54 -31.03 -9.81 3.48
N GLY A 55 -30.25 -10.89 3.42
CA GLY A 55 -29.53 -11.45 4.57
C GLY A 55 -28.02 -11.22 4.52
N VAL A 56 -27.57 -10.01 4.18
CA VAL A 56 -26.14 -9.69 4.15
C VAL A 56 -25.54 -9.65 5.55
N THR A 57 -24.42 -10.33 5.72
CA THR A 57 -23.66 -10.42 6.98
C THR A 57 -22.24 -9.94 6.77
N GLY A 58 -21.60 -9.53 7.86
CA GLY A 58 -20.23 -9.02 7.82
C GLY A 58 -20.12 -7.64 7.18
N LYS A 59 -18.89 -7.23 6.81
CA LYS A 59 -18.63 -5.91 6.25
C LYS A 59 -17.30 -5.88 5.48
N PHE A 60 -17.30 -5.29 4.31
CA PHE A 60 -16.05 -4.92 3.65
C PHE A 60 -15.35 -3.79 4.41
N LYS A 61 -14.07 -4.00 4.73
CA LYS A 61 -13.21 -3.05 5.42
C LYS A 61 -12.09 -2.61 4.47
N PRO A 62 -12.18 -1.43 3.86
CA PRO A 62 -11.19 -0.98 2.89
C PRO A 62 -9.79 -0.85 3.54
N PRO A 63 -8.74 -1.36 2.88
CA PRO A 63 -7.36 -1.29 3.37
C PRO A 63 -6.76 0.10 3.11
N ARG A 64 -7.12 1.08 3.93
CA ARG A 64 -6.68 2.47 3.76
C ARG A 64 -5.54 2.87 4.68
N LEU A 65 -5.27 2.11 5.73
CA LEU A 65 -4.27 2.48 6.74
C LEU A 65 -3.09 1.52 6.71
N GLY A 66 -1.89 2.06 6.51
CA GLY A 66 -0.63 1.33 6.54
C GLY A 66 0.32 1.87 7.61
N LEU A 67 1.25 1.04 8.06
CA LEU A 67 2.37 1.42 8.90
C LEU A 67 3.56 1.77 8.02
N ASP A 68 4.31 2.81 8.40
CA ASP A 68 5.45 3.36 7.67
C ASP A 68 6.63 3.51 8.63
N PHE A 69 7.78 2.98 8.25
CA PHE A 69 9.04 3.11 9.00
C PHE A 69 10.15 3.48 8.02
N GLY A 70 10.89 4.54 8.30
CA GLY A 70 11.90 5.01 7.39
C GLY A 70 13.13 5.58 8.05
N GLY A 71 14.18 5.72 7.24
CA GLY A 71 15.39 6.43 7.56
C GLY A 71 15.83 7.30 6.38
N GLU A 72 16.41 8.44 6.68
CA GLU A 72 16.92 9.37 5.69
C GLU A 72 18.24 9.97 6.17
N ILE A 73 19.23 9.99 5.28
CA ILE A 73 20.48 10.72 5.47
C ILE A 73 20.34 12.04 4.74
N ALA A 74 20.45 13.16 5.45
CA ALA A 74 20.42 14.48 4.86
C ALA A 74 21.82 15.13 4.89
N ILE A 75 22.22 15.62 3.73
CA ILE A 75 23.51 16.29 3.49
C ILE A 75 23.21 17.76 3.29
N PRO A 76 23.66 18.66 4.15
CA PRO A 76 23.45 20.10 4.00
C PRO A 76 24.24 20.62 2.81
N ILE A 77 23.59 21.46 1.99
CA ILE A 77 24.20 22.23 0.92
C ILE A 77 24.46 23.66 1.41
N ARG A 78 23.53 24.17 2.23
CA ARG A 78 23.58 25.47 2.92
C ARG A 78 22.92 25.31 4.28
N GLU A 79 22.93 26.35 5.08
CA GLU A 79 22.33 26.40 6.41
C GLU A 79 20.81 26.05 6.39
N ASP A 80 20.13 26.46 5.32
CA ASP A 80 18.68 26.30 5.12
C ASP A 80 18.31 25.21 4.12
N LEU A 81 19.29 24.62 3.40
CA LEU A 81 19.04 23.70 2.29
C LEU A 81 19.84 22.42 2.45
N ALA A 82 19.16 21.27 2.33
CA ALA A 82 19.79 19.94 2.35
C ALA A 82 19.24 19.02 1.26
N VAL A 83 20.03 18.01 0.89
CA VAL A 83 19.58 16.87 0.07
C VAL A 83 19.51 15.63 0.94
N GLY A 84 18.33 15.01 0.97
CA GLY A 84 18.03 13.79 1.70
C GLY A 84 18.02 12.56 0.79
N PHE A 85 18.59 11.45 1.26
CA PHE A 85 18.51 10.14 0.64
C PHE A 85 17.80 9.20 1.60
N GLY A 86 16.60 8.77 1.25
CA GLY A 86 15.72 8.03 2.13
C GLY A 86 15.45 6.62 1.66
N VAL A 87 15.23 5.73 2.64
CA VAL A 87 14.63 4.41 2.45
C VAL A 87 13.58 4.19 3.51
N ALA A 88 12.44 3.64 3.11
CA ALA A 88 11.39 3.30 4.05
C ALA A 88 10.84 1.90 3.78
N TYR A 89 10.06 1.40 4.72
CA TYR A 89 9.27 0.19 4.60
C TYR A 89 7.83 0.50 5.00
N LEU A 90 6.93 0.27 4.08
CA LEU A 90 5.52 0.48 4.28
C LEU A 90 4.79 -0.86 4.17
N ARG A 91 3.86 -1.10 5.11
CA ARG A 91 3.02 -2.29 5.12
C ARG A 91 1.57 -1.91 5.38
N CYS A 92 0.67 -2.38 4.51
CA CYS A 92 -0.77 -2.32 4.71
C CYS A 92 -1.33 -3.73 4.61
N THR A 93 -2.03 -4.19 5.65
CA THR A 93 -2.70 -5.49 5.67
C THR A 93 -4.09 -5.30 6.26
N ARG A 94 -5.10 -5.87 5.60
CA ARG A 94 -6.48 -5.81 6.08
C ARG A 94 -7.20 -7.09 5.70
N GLU A 95 -8.05 -7.55 6.61
CA GLU A 95 -8.95 -8.68 6.38
C GLU A 95 -10.39 -8.19 6.44
N SER A 96 -11.21 -8.73 5.55
CA SER A 96 -12.64 -8.43 5.44
C SER A 96 -13.39 -9.72 5.22
N GLU A 97 -14.47 -9.88 5.92
CA GLU A 97 -15.39 -11.00 5.76
C GLU A 97 -16.79 -10.42 5.59
N PHE A 98 -17.47 -10.86 4.55
CA PHE A 98 -18.87 -10.53 4.30
C PHE A 98 -19.52 -11.64 3.47
N GLY A 99 -20.83 -11.67 3.46
CA GLY A 99 -21.56 -12.68 2.71
C GLY A 99 -23.05 -12.41 2.79
N TYR A 100 -23.83 -13.36 2.32
CA TYR A 100 -25.27 -13.27 2.40
C TYR A 100 -25.89 -14.64 2.66
N GLN A 101 -27.11 -14.60 3.20
CA GLN A 101 -27.97 -15.76 3.35
C GLN A 101 -29.32 -15.44 2.71
N TRP A 102 -29.75 -16.32 1.80
CA TRP A 102 -31.02 -16.20 1.12
C TRP A 102 -31.69 -17.59 1.06
N ASN A 103 -32.79 -17.77 1.80
CA ASN A 103 -33.42 -19.04 2.03
C ASN A 103 -32.43 -20.08 2.61
N SER A 104 -32.28 -21.24 1.95
CA SER A 104 -31.32 -22.29 2.30
C SER A 104 -29.93 -22.06 1.68
N PHE A 105 -29.75 -21.01 0.90
CA PHE A 105 -28.50 -20.70 0.22
C PHE A 105 -27.70 -19.67 1.01
N SER A 106 -26.39 -19.89 1.14
CA SER A 106 -25.46 -18.92 1.75
C SER A 106 -24.16 -18.84 0.97
N SER A 107 -23.60 -17.65 0.91
CA SER A 107 -22.25 -17.38 0.39
C SER A 107 -21.49 -16.53 1.39
N GLN A 108 -20.22 -16.82 1.56
CA GLN A 108 -19.31 -16.05 2.38
C GLN A 108 -18.01 -15.79 1.62
N ASP A 109 -17.62 -14.52 1.58
CA ASP A 109 -16.37 -14.05 1.03
C ASP A 109 -15.42 -13.68 2.16
N SER A 110 -14.19 -14.15 2.07
CA SER A 110 -13.08 -13.70 2.91
C SER A 110 -11.99 -13.11 2.03
N LEU A 111 -11.61 -11.89 2.34
CA LEU A 111 -10.65 -11.11 1.60
C LEU A 111 -9.49 -10.73 2.51
N LYS A 112 -8.28 -11.04 2.08
CA LYS A 112 -7.08 -10.55 2.71
C LYS A 112 -6.31 -9.68 1.74
N TYR A 113 -6.10 -8.44 2.12
CA TYR A 113 -5.30 -7.48 1.37
C TYR A 113 -3.94 -7.34 2.05
N ALA A 114 -2.89 -7.54 1.30
CA ALA A 114 -1.53 -7.33 1.79
C ALA A 114 -0.70 -6.58 0.74
N ILE A 115 -0.21 -5.41 1.13
CA ILE A 115 0.77 -4.64 0.38
C ILE A 115 2.00 -4.41 1.24
N ARG A 116 3.16 -4.58 0.63
CA ARG A 116 4.46 -4.18 1.15
C ARG A 116 5.13 -3.29 0.10
N MET A 117 5.69 -2.17 0.53
CA MET A 117 6.35 -1.23 -0.38
C MET A 117 7.66 -0.75 0.24
N ILE A 118 8.69 -0.66 -0.58
CA ILE A 118 10.00 -0.10 -0.20
C ILE A 118 10.26 1.09 -1.12
N PRO A 119 10.04 2.33 -0.63
CA PRO A 119 10.47 3.55 -1.27
C PRO A 119 11.98 3.76 -1.13
N LEU A 120 12.64 4.12 -2.21
CA LEU A 120 13.98 4.72 -2.24
C LEU A 120 13.81 6.14 -2.75
N THR A 121 14.13 7.14 -1.94
CA THR A 121 13.76 8.53 -2.23
C THR A 121 14.95 9.47 -2.22
N VAL A 122 14.86 10.53 -3.02
CA VAL A 122 15.74 11.67 -2.97
C VAL A 122 14.86 12.89 -2.73
N ASN A 123 15.17 13.65 -1.67
CA ASN A 123 14.40 14.79 -1.21
C ASN A 123 15.28 16.05 -1.18
N ILE A 124 14.69 17.18 -1.47
CA ILE A 124 15.26 18.50 -1.21
C ILE A 124 14.53 19.06 -0.01
N HIS A 125 15.26 19.43 1.02
CA HIS A 125 14.77 20.02 2.25
C HIS A 125 15.09 21.49 2.31
N TYR A 126 14.11 22.27 2.76
CA TYR A 126 14.29 23.68 3.08
C TYR A 126 13.82 23.91 4.52
N SER A 127 14.73 24.30 5.40
CA SER A 127 14.47 24.44 6.83
C SER A 127 14.63 25.91 7.26
N VAL A 128 13.69 26.39 8.07
CA VAL A 128 13.76 27.75 8.66
C VAL A 128 13.58 27.67 10.17
N PRO A 129 14.29 28.53 10.93
CA PRO A 129 14.05 28.68 12.36
C PRO A 129 12.61 29.16 12.61
N ALA A 130 11.87 28.46 13.45
CA ALA A 130 10.53 28.84 13.89
C ALA A 130 10.49 29.26 15.36
N GLY A 131 11.63 29.11 16.07
CA GLY A 131 11.82 29.51 17.46
C GLY A 131 13.21 29.13 17.96
N PRO A 132 13.54 29.36 19.23
CA PRO A 132 14.87 29.10 19.79
C PRO A 132 15.34 27.65 19.70
N ARG A 133 14.42 26.70 19.68
CA ARG A 133 14.67 25.25 19.57
C ARG A 133 13.76 24.56 18.56
N LEU A 134 13.08 25.36 17.73
CA LEU A 134 12.09 24.84 16.79
C LEU A 134 12.51 25.24 15.37
N LYS A 135 12.54 24.27 14.47
CA LYS A 135 12.72 24.49 13.02
C LYS A 135 11.49 23.94 12.29
N ALA A 136 11.03 24.66 11.28
CA ALA A 136 10.08 24.17 10.30
C ALA A 136 10.85 23.72 9.07
N ASP A 137 10.51 22.53 8.58
CA ASP A 137 11.14 21.89 7.44
C ASP A 137 10.08 21.64 6.36
N TRP A 138 10.41 21.94 5.11
CA TRP A 138 9.63 21.58 3.93
C TRP A 138 10.48 20.69 3.06
N PHE A 139 9.88 19.66 2.51
CA PHE A 139 10.59 18.86 1.55
C PHE A 139 9.74 18.52 0.33
N VAL A 140 10.41 18.30 -0.78
CA VAL A 140 9.85 17.75 -2.01
C VAL A 140 10.87 16.80 -2.61
N GLY A 141 10.40 15.71 -3.17
CA GLY A 141 11.29 14.71 -3.74
C GLY A 141 10.62 13.75 -4.69
N ALA A 142 11.45 12.91 -5.26
CA ALA A 142 11.06 11.80 -6.12
C ALA A 142 11.60 10.50 -5.55
N GLY A 143 10.97 9.39 -5.91
CA GLY A 143 11.39 8.08 -5.42
C GLY A 143 11.12 6.96 -6.42
N PHE A 144 11.88 5.90 -6.24
CA PHE A 144 11.66 4.60 -6.87
C PHE A 144 10.99 3.68 -5.84
N TYR A 145 9.79 3.24 -6.14
CA TYR A 145 8.94 2.49 -5.23
C TYR A 145 8.85 1.04 -5.71
N MET A 146 9.30 0.10 -4.89
CA MET A 146 9.19 -1.33 -5.11
C MET A 146 8.03 -1.86 -4.29
N MET A 147 7.02 -2.41 -4.95
CA MET A 147 5.79 -2.90 -4.32
C MET A 147 5.65 -4.40 -4.50
N LYS A 148 5.17 -5.06 -3.45
CA LYS A 148 4.63 -6.42 -3.47
C LYS A 148 3.16 -6.37 -3.10
N PHE A 149 2.34 -6.99 -3.92
CA PHE A 149 0.90 -7.07 -3.75
C PHE A 149 0.46 -8.52 -3.66
N ASP A 150 -0.06 -8.92 -2.51
CA ASP A 150 -0.42 -10.29 -2.17
C ASP A 150 -1.88 -10.33 -1.65
N PRO A 151 -2.91 -10.20 -2.49
CA PRO A 151 -4.29 -10.40 -2.09
C PRO A 151 -4.65 -11.88 -2.09
N ASP A 152 -5.40 -12.29 -1.07
CA ASP A 152 -6.08 -13.59 -1.02
C ASP A 152 -7.59 -13.34 -1.01
N TRP A 153 -8.32 -14.09 -1.81
CA TRP A 153 -9.78 -14.07 -1.85
C TRP A 153 -10.31 -15.48 -1.82
N SER A 154 -11.17 -15.77 -0.86
CA SER A 154 -11.87 -17.04 -0.79
C SER A 154 -13.39 -16.84 -0.76
N VAL A 155 -14.09 -17.74 -1.44
CA VAL A 155 -15.54 -17.80 -1.50
C VAL A 155 -15.99 -19.18 -1.05
N ALA A 156 -16.86 -19.23 -0.08
CA ALA A 156 -17.48 -20.47 0.37
C ALA A 156 -19.00 -20.38 0.20
N THR A 157 -19.62 -21.39 -0.41
CA THR A 157 -21.08 -21.49 -0.51
C THR A 157 -21.55 -22.83 0.00
N ASN A 158 -22.74 -22.88 0.57
CA ASN A 158 -23.36 -24.13 0.98
C ASN A 158 -24.00 -24.89 -0.21
N PHE A 159 -24.06 -24.29 -1.39
CA PHE A 159 -24.55 -24.93 -2.61
C PHE A 159 -23.45 -25.85 -3.15
N PHE A 160 -23.69 -27.16 -3.17
CA PHE A 160 -22.70 -28.20 -3.49
C PHE A 160 -21.43 -28.18 -2.65
N SER A 161 -21.44 -27.56 -1.45
CA SER A 161 -20.26 -27.34 -0.60
C SER A 161 -19.09 -26.77 -1.40
N TYR A 162 -19.39 -25.80 -2.26
CA TYR A 162 -18.39 -25.16 -3.09
C TYR A 162 -17.50 -24.22 -2.26
N HIS A 163 -16.20 -24.38 -2.41
CA HIS A 163 -15.20 -23.48 -1.86
C HIS A 163 -14.18 -23.15 -2.94
N SER A 164 -13.89 -21.89 -3.12
CA SER A 164 -12.86 -21.41 -4.03
C SER A 164 -11.93 -20.43 -3.30
N GLU A 165 -10.65 -20.57 -3.53
CA GLU A 165 -9.59 -19.70 -3.00
C GLU A 165 -8.73 -19.23 -4.17
N GLN A 166 -8.50 -17.92 -4.26
CA GLN A 166 -7.61 -17.29 -5.22
C GLN A 166 -6.54 -16.51 -4.46
N THR A 167 -5.29 -16.87 -4.70
CA THR A 167 -4.12 -16.13 -4.22
C THR A 167 -3.40 -15.53 -5.43
N PHE A 168 -3.24 -14.22 -5.42
CA PHE A 168 -2.52 -13.51 -6.47
C PHE A 168 -1.25 -12.89 -5.88
N HIS A 169 -0.14 -13.01 -6.59
CA HIS A 169 1.15 -12.45 -6.17
C HIS A 169 1.74 -11.62 -7.31
N ALA A 170 1.95 -10.32 -7.07
CA ALA A 170 2.54 -9.42 -8.05
C ALA A 170 3.60 -8.53 -7.44
N ASP A 171 4.73 -8.43 -8.12
CA ASP A 171 5.81 -7.49 -7.84
C ASP A 171 5.83 -6.42 -8.93
N LYS A 172 5.89 -5.16 -8.52
CA LYS A 172 5.93 -4.03 -9.46
C LYS A 172 6.75 -2.89 -8.88
N SER A 173 7.48 -2.21 -9.78
CA SER A 173 8.19 -0.98 -9.40
C SER A 173 7.71 0.18 -10.26
N ASN A 174 7.70 1.38 -9.69
CA ASN A 174 7.39 2.61 -10.42
C ASN A 174 8.04 3.83 -9.76
N LEU A 175 8.12 4.92 -10.51
CA LEU A 175 8.52 6.22 -10.02
C LEU A 175 7.33 6.96 -9.44
N GLY A 176 7.57 7.72 -8.38
CA GLY A 176 6.58 8.57 -7.74
C GLY A 176 7.20 9.83 -7.18
N ILE A 177 6.36 10.74 -6.74
CA ILE A 177 6.75 11.99 -6.11
C ILE A 177 6.18 12.06 -4.70
N GLN A 178 6.88 12.80 -3.83
CA GLN A 178 6.42 13.06 -2.48
C GLN A 178 6.80 14.47 -2.04
N GLY A 179 6.14 14.94 -1.00
CA GLY A 179 6.49 16.21 -0.36
C GLY A 179 5.77 16.33 0.96
N GLY A 180 6.28 17.21 1.82
CA GLY A 180 5.72 17.33 3.16
C GLY A 180 6.26 18.53 3.93
N LEU A 181 5.77 18.58 5.16
CA LEU A 181 6.11 19.58 6.17
C LEU A 181 6.57 18.85 7.42
N GLY A 182 7.63 19.34 8.04
CA GLY A 182 8.16 18.83 9.29
C GLY A 182 8.30 19.94 10.33
N LEU A 183 8.27 19.52 11.59
CA LEU A 183 8.67 20.34 12.73
C LEU A 183 9.77 19.58 13.45
N GLU A 184 10.92 20.22 13.62
CA GLU A 184 12.06 19.67 14.35
C GLU A 184 12.19 20.42 15.67
N PHE A 185 12.10 19.71 16.79
CA PHE A 185 12.32 20.25 18.13
C PHE A 185 13.67 19.80 18.66
N GLU A 186 14.61 20.73 18.83
CA GLU A 186 15.97 20.46 19.31
C GLU A 186 15.95 20.11 20.81
N VAL A 187 16.27 18.84 21.12
CA VAL A 187 16.45 18.34 22.49
C VAL A 187 17.87 18.64 22.99
N SER A 188 18.86 18.48 22.10
CA SER A 188 20.26 18.85 22.31
C SER A 188 20.87 19.38 21.01
N SER A 189 22.13 19.78 21.03
CA SER A 189 22.85 20.22 19.82
C SER A 189 22.94 19.13 18.73
N GLN A 190 22.78 17.88 19.08
CA GLN A 190 22.91 16.74 18.16
C GLN A 190 21.62 15.98 17.94
N ILE A 191 20.59 16.16 18.76
CA ILE A 191 19.37 15.37 18.73
C ILE A 191 18.14 16.28 18.64
N ALA A 192 17.29 16.02 17.67
CA ALA A 192 15.98 16.64 17.55
C ALA A 192 14.86 15.59 17.45
N LEU A 193 13.70 15.92 18.02
CA LEU A 193 12.44 15.23 17.75
C LEU A 193 11.85 15.78 16.46
N VAL A 194 11.36 14.90 15.60
CA VAL A 194 10.76 15.26 14.31
C VAL A 194 9.30 14.85 14.30
N PHE A 195 8.43 15.74 13.87
CA PHE A 195 7.04 15.49 13.52
C PHE A 195 6.87 15.85 12.07
N GLU A 196 6.33 14.94 11.27
CA GLU A 196 6.23 15.08 9.81
C GLU A 196 4.84 14.75 9.32
N ALA A 197 4.31 15.59 8.42
CA ALA A 197 3.14 15.31 7.62
C ALA A 197 3.55 15.33 6.14
N SER A 198 3.24 14.29 5.41
CA SER A 198 3.65 14.17 4.01
C SER A 198 2.54 13.65 3.12
N GLY A 199 2.65 13.97 1.83
CA GLY A 199 1.84 13.43 0.76
C GLY A 199 2.73 12.73 -0.26
N ARG A 200 2.21 11.65 -0.85
CA ARG A 200 2.86 10.97 -1.96
C ARG A 200 1.89 10.72 -3.10
N TYR A 201 2.41 10.72 -4.30
CA TYR A 201 1.69 10.32 -5.50
C TYR A 201 2.44 9.18 -6.18
N ILE A 202 1.82 7.98 -6.20
CA ILE A 202 2.38 6.79 -6.83
C ILE A 202 1.26 5.87 -7.30
N ARG A 203 1.32 5.45 -8.57
CA ARG A 203 0.33 4.55 -9.17
C ARG A 203 1.04 3.39 -9.87
N PHE A 204 0.56 2.18 -9.62
CA PHE A 204 1.00 0.96 -10.27
C PHE A 204 -0.12 0.47 -11.18
N SER A 205 0.10 0.54 -12.49
CA SER A 205 -0.82 0.06 -13.53
C SER A 205 -0.31 -1.23 -14.14
N ASP A 206 -1.18 -1.95 -14.85
CA ASP A 206 -0.83 -3.21 -15.52
C ASP A 206 -0.18 -4.23 -14.58
N LEU A 207 -0.83 -4.48 -13.44
CA LEU A 207 -0.35 -5.47 -12.48
C LEU A 207 -0.47 -6.87 -13.07
N ARG A 208 0.66 -7.55 -13.10
CA ARG A 208 0.82 -8.89 -13.63
C ARG A 208 1.56 -9.73 -12.61
N GLY A 209 1.11 -10.96 -12.41
CA GLY A 209 1.67 -11.82 -11.38
C GLY A 209 1.27 -13.28 -11.53
N ASP A 210 1.56 -14.03 -10.49
CA ASP A 210 1.20 -15.45 -10.38
C ASP A 210 -0.14 -15.58 -9.66
N LEU A 211 -1.06 -16.34 -10.24
CA LEU A 211 -2.36 -16.68 -9.69
C LEU A 211 -2.39 -18.16 -9.34
N THR A 212 -2.78 -18.48 -8.13
CA THR A 212 -3.11 -19.81 -7.68
C THR A 212 -4.60 -19.86 -7.35
N GLU A 213 -5.33 -20.76 -8.01
CA GLU A 213 -6.75 -21.00 -7.76
C GLU A 213 -6.93 -22.41 -7.22
N LYS A 214 -7.58 -22.53 -6.08
CA LYS A 214 -7.98 -23.82 -5.50
C LYS A 214 -9.48 -23.86 -5.42
N THR A 215 -10.06 -24.90 -5.94
CA THR A 215 -11.50 -25.09 -5.88
C THR A 215 -11.81 -26.48 -5.35
N SER A 216 -12.78 -26.57 -4.45
CA SER A 216 -13.30 -27.84 -3.94
C SER A 216 -14.81 -27.85 -3.94
N THR A 217 -15.37 -29.04 -4.17
CA THR A 217 -16.78 -29.35 -4.09
C THR A 217 -16.93 -30.61 -3.27
N LEU A 218 -18.17 -31.10 -3.05
CA LEU A 218 -18.44 -32.37 -2.38
C LEU A 218 -17.65 -33.56 -2.97
N ASN A 219 -17.40 -33.56 -4.28
CA ASN A 219 -16.91 -34.75 -4.99
C ASN A 219 -15.52 -34.56 -5.62
N ALA A 220 -14.97 -33.35 -5.64
CA ALA A 220 -13.70 -33.08 -6.31
C ALA A 220 -13.01 -31.86 -5.73
N SER A 221 -11.67 -31.85 -5.84
CA SER A 221 -10.85 -30.68 -5.60
C SER A 221 -9.79 -30.58 -6.69
N TRP A 222 -9.49 -29.36 -7.10
CA TRP A 222 -8.42 -29.09 -8.08
C TRP A 222 -7.70 -27.78 -7.73
N GLU A 223 -6.46 -27.72 -8.16
CA GLU A 223 -5.60 -26.53 -8.04
C GLU A 223 -5.11 -26.18 -9.43
N ASN A 224 -5.24 -24.92 -9.81
CA ASN A 224 -4.70 -24.36 -11.03
C ASN A 224 -3.70 -23.25 -10.70
N LYS A 225 -2.56 -23.25 -11.40
CA LYS A 225 -1.54 -22.21 -11.28
C LYS A 225 -1.33 -21.56 -12.63
N THR A 226 -1.52 -20.26 -12.67
CA THR A 226 -1.39 -19.45 -13.87
C THR A 226 -0.31 -18.40 -13.62
N SER A 227 0.78 -18.47 -14.38
CA SER A 227 1.79 -17.41 -14.41
C SER A 227 1.34 -16.32 -15.36
N ASN A 228 1.68 -15.06 -15.02
CA ASN A 228 1.33 -13.90 -15.82
C ASN A 228 -0.17 -13.56 -15.87
N ALA A 229 -0.94 -13.91 -14.86
CA ALA A 229 -2.29 -13.41 -14.68
C ALA A 229 -2.27 -11.89 -14.48
N TYR A 230 -3.35 -11.24 -14.91
CA TYR A 230 -3.56 -9.81 -14.74
C TYR A 230 -4.58 -9.55 -13.64
N PHE A 231 -4.40 -8.44 -12.95
CA PHE A 231 -5.44 -7.82 -12.16
C PHE A 231 -6.35 -7.02 -13.09
N TRP A 232 -7.64 -7.36 -13.11
CA TRP A 232 -8.67 -6.73 -13.94
C TRP A 232 -9.63 -5.91 -13.09
N PHE A 233 -10.06 -4.77 -13.64
CA PHE A 233 -11.15 -3.96 -13.12
C PHE A 233 -12.24 -3.86 -14.21
N TYR A 234 -13.49 -4.11 -13.82
CA TYR A 234 -14.63 -4.11 -14.74
C TYR A 234 -15.91 -3.71 -14.04
N GLY A 235 -16.91 -3.31 -14.82
CA GLY A 235 -18.27 -3.07 -14.36
C GLY A 235 -19.15 -4.29 -14.64
N ARG A 236 -19.99 -4.66 -13.68
CA ARG A 236 -21.07 -5.62 -13.86
C ARG A 236 -22.40 -4.89 -13.72
N ASN A 237 -23.28 -5.03 -14.71
CA ASN A 237 -24.62 -4.48 -14.65
C ASN A 237 -25.55 -5.55 -14.08
N GLU A 238 -26.17 -5.28 -12.95
CA GLU A 238 -27.15 -6.14 -12.34
C GLU A 238 -28.31 -5.28 -11.83
N ASN A 239 -29.54 -5.72 -12.09
CA ASN A 239 -30.76 -4.97 -11.76
C ASN A 239 -30.74 -3.51 -12.25
N ASN A 240 -30.16 -3.24 -13.44
CA ASN A 240 -29.96 -1.93 -14.04
C ASN A 240 -29.03 -0.99 -13.24
N ALA A 241 -28.24 -1.49 -12.31
CA ALA A 241 -27.23 -0.74 -11.59
C ALA A 241 -25.81 -1.25 -11.93
N PRO A 242 -24.87 -0.34 -12.21
CA PRO A 242 -23.49 -0.72 -12.48
C PRO A 242 -22.71 -0.92 -11.16
N TYR A 243 -22.13 -2.09 -10.96
CA TYR A 243 -21.23 -2.39 -9.83
C TYR A 243 -19.81 -2.57 -10.33
N ALA A 244 -18.89 -1.86 -9.72
CA ALA A 244 -17.47 -2.09 -9.96
C ALA A 244 -17.07 -3.45 -9.37
N GLN A 245 -16.27 -4.20 -10.10
CA GLN A 245 -15.72 -5.48 -9.66
C GLN A 245 -14.25 -5.61 -10.05
N VAL A 246 -13.59 -6.55 -9.43
CA VAL A 246 -12.21 -6.94 -9.75
C VAL A 246 -12.11 -8.44 -9.90
N GLY A 247 -11.08 -8.87 -10.61
CA GLY A 247 -10.76 -10.28 -10.78
C GLY A 247 -9.30 -10.46 -11.19
N PHE A 248 -8.86 -11.70 -11.09
CA PHE A 248 -7.51 -12.10 -11.47
C PHE A 248 -7.62 -13.19 -12.53
N SER A 249 -7.06 -12.98 -13.71
CA SER A 249 -7.07 -13.99 -14.79
C SER A 249 -6.00 -13.69 -15.83
N GLU A 250 -5.59 -14.70 -16.58
CA GLU A 250 -4.71 -14.57 -17.73
C GLU A 250 -5.40 -13.85 -18.90
N THR A 251 -6.66 -14.15 -19.11
CA THR A 251 -7.45 -13.63 -20.21
C THR A 251 -8.33 -12.48 -19.78
N LYS A 252 -8.60 -11.56 -20.73
CA LYS A 252 -9.55 -10.48 -20.52
C LYS A 252 -10.95 -11.04 -20.22
N PRO A 253 -11.67 -10.55 -19.20
CA PRO A 253 -13.06 -10.92 -18.95
C PRO A 253 -13.95 -10.68 -20.17
N SER A 254 -15.04 -11.46 -20.28
CA SER A 254 -15.96 -11.41 -21.43
C SER A 254 -16.69 -10.06 -21.51
N GLU A 255 -16.67 -9.42 -22.67
CA GLU A 255 -17.41 -8.16 -22.92
C GLU A 255 -18.94 -8.37 -22.96
N ASN A 256 -19.40 -9.61 -23.10
CA ASN A 256 -20.83 -9.93 -23.06
C ASN A 256 -21.41 -9.88 -21.64
N GLU A 257 -20.56 -10.09 -20.64
CA GLU A 257 -20.96 -10.15 -19.23
C GLU A 257 -20.60 -8.88 -18.45
N TYR A 258 -19.53 -8.21 -18.89
CA TYR A 258 -18.93 -7.08 -18.17
C TYR A 258 -18.74 -5.87 -19.07
N SER A 259 -18.82 -4.70 -18.46
CA SER A 259 -18.59 -3.41 -19.11
C SER A 259 -17.31 -2.74 -18.57
N SER A 260 -16.78 -1.76 -19.29
CA SER A 260 -15.65 -0.94 -18.86
C SER A 260 -14.42 -1.75 -18.43
N ILE A 261 -14.17 -2.88 -19.10
CA ILE A 261 -13.10 -3.80 -18.77
C ILE A 261 -11.74 -3.16 -19.07
N ARG A 262 -10.91 -3.09 -18.06
CA ARG A 262 -9.53 -2.61 -18.16
C ARG A 262 -8.62 -3.32 -17.18
N LYS A 263 -7.32 -3.28 -17.42
CA LYS A 263 -6.35 -3.72 -16.43
C LYS A 263 -6.46 -2.84 -15.19
N GLY A 264 -6.49 -3.47 -14.04
CA GLY A 264 -6.58 -2.80 -12.75
C GLY A 264 -5.30 -2.05 -12.40
N SER A 265 -5.45 -1.03 -11.58
CA SER A 265 -4.34 -0.25 -11.05
C SER A 265 -4.45 -0.12 -9.53
N LEU A 266 -3.29 -0.09 -8.88
CA LEU A 266 -3.19 0.28 -7.47
C LEU A 266 -2.64 1.69 -7.39
N ASP A 267 -3.48 2.61 -6.99
CA ASP A 267 -3.08 3.96 -6.60
C ASP A 267 -2.74 3.91 -5.10
N LEU A 268 -1.45 4.03 -4.78
CA LEU A 268 -0.94 4.07 -3.42
C LEU A 268 -0.55 5.49 -3.01
N SER A 269 -1.11 6.47 -3.72
CA SER A 269 -1.08 7.86 -3.31
C SER A 269 -1.80 8.02 -1.98
N GLY A 270 -1.31 8.95 -1.15
CA GLY A 270 -1.89 9.12 0.16
C GLY A 270 -1.18 10.17 0.98
N ILE A 271 -1.66 10.34 2.19
CA ILE A 271 -1.08 11.21 3.21
C ILE A 271 -0.50 10.38 4.34
N ALA A 272 0.59 10.84 4.93
CA ALA A 272 1.24 10.18 6.06
C ALA A 272 1.49 11.18 7.19
N ALA A 273 1.47 10.66 8.41
CA ALA A 273 1.95 11.36 9.59
C ALA A 273 2.98 10.48 10.30
N ALA A 274 4.10 11.06 10.66
CA ALA A 274 5.22 10.36 11.28
C ALA A 274 5.81 11.15 12.44
N ILE A 275 6.41 10.42 13.37
CA ILE A 275 7.25 10.95 14.45
C ILE A 275 8.60 10.27 14.35
N GLY A 276 9.67 10.99 14.73
CA GLY A 276 11.01 10.45 14.62
C GLY A 276 12.05 11.19 15.42
N LEU A 277 13.28 10.75 15.19
CA LEU A 277 14.49 11.34 15.74
C LEU A 277 15.42 11.73 14.61
N LYS A 278 16.02 12.91 14.71
CA LYS A 278 17.12 13.37 13.86
C LYS A 278 18.38 13.49 14.71
N ILE A 279 19.46 12.90 14.22
CA ILE A 279 20.79 12.95 14.83
C ILE A 279 21.69 13.70 13.87
N SER A 280 22.28 14.79 14.34
CA SER A 280 23.23 15.63 13.57
C SER A 280 24.65 15.37 14.05
N PHE A 281 25.60 15.29 13.10
CA PHE A 281 26.99 14.95 13.36
C PHE A 281 27.93 16.13 13.09
#